data_335803ca0a174085757ad5da9dacd7d4
#
_entry.id   335803ca0a174085757ad5da9dacd7d4
#
_cell.length_a   1.000
_cell.length_b   1.000
_cell.length_c   1.000
_cell.angle_alpha   90.00
_cell.angle_beta   90.00
_cell.angle_gamma   90.00
#
_symmetry.space_group_name_H-M   'P 1'
#
loop_
_entity.id
_entity.type
_entity.pdbx_description
1 polymer ?
#
loop_
_entity_poly.entity_id
_entity_poly.type
_entity_poly.pdbx_seq_one_letter_code
_entity_poly.pdbx_strand_id
1 'polypeptide(L)'
;ISPSTPPSQHIPGSLQVLHVPLTEPAQPGILNPANAHYVLATLQRAVELCNTGQFDGMVTAPVHKGIINDAGIPFTGHTEYLAELTDSAVVMMLVGGNMRVTLATTHLPLKEVAAAITTDLIESKLRVIHRDLVKRFMLNKPRIVVAGLNPHAGESGHLGREEIDVIIPALDKLRAEGMDLKGPVPADTLFNPAYLNQYDCIF
;
A
#
# COMPACT_ATOMS: atom_id res chain seq x y z
N ILE A 1 -16.81 -3.55 26.57
CA ILE A 1 -16.16 -2.27 26.92
C ILE A 1 -16.74 -1.14 26.11
N SER A 2 -16.49 0.08 26.51
CA SER A 2 -16.80 1.33 25.79
C SER A 2 -15.49 1.95 25.30
N PRO A 3 -15.50 2.80 24.24
CA PRO A 3 -14.30 3.52 23.80
C PRO A 3 -13.66 4.38 24.88
N SER A 4 -14.47 4.85 25.84
CA SER A 4 -13.99 5.61 27.00
C SER A 4 -13.52 4.75 28.17
N THR A 5 -13.56 3.41 28.05
CA THR A 5 -13.05 2.52 29.10
C THR A 5 -11.53 2.63 29.17
N PRO A 6 -10.93 2.98 30.33
CA PRO A 6 -9.49 3.05 30.45
C PRO A 6 -8.83 1.70 30.11
N PRO A 7 -7.63 1.69 29.53
CA PRO A 7 -6.87 0.47 29.35
C PRO A 7 -6.70 -0.27 30.68
N SER A 8 -6.92 -1.56 30.67
CA SER A 8 -6.71 -2.40 31.87
C SER A 8 -5.80 -3.58 31.51
N GLN A 9 -5.12 -4.11 32.51
CA GLN A 9 -4.29 -5.29 32.32
C GLN A 9 -5.13 -6.46 31.82
N HIS A 10 -4.59 -7.21 30.85
CA HIS A 10 -5.25 -8.43 30.34
C HIS A 10 -5.41 -9.46 31.46
N ILE A 11 -6.61 -10.01 31.58
CA ILE A 11 -6.91 -11.11 32.51
C ILE A 11 -6.99 -12.40 31.68
N PRO A 12 -6.16 -13.41 31.95
CA PRO A 12 -6.21 -14.70 31.24
C PRO A 12 -7.62 -15.30 31.25
N GLY A 13 -8.05 -15.83 30.13
CA GLY A 13 -9.40 -16.40 29.96
C GLY A 13 -10.50 -15.37 29.70
N SER A 14 -10.16 -14.09 29.59
CA SER A 14 -11.10 -13.02 29.24
C SER A 14 -10.67 -12.28 27.96
N LEU A 15 -11.63 -11.70 27.25
CA LEU A 15 -11.40 -10.84 26.12
C LEU A 15 -12.24 -9.57 26.27
N GLN A 16 -11.62 -8.41 26.15
CA GLN A 16 -12.34 -7.16 26.11
C GLN A 16 -12.87 -6.93 24.69
N VAL A 17 -14.17 -6.83 24.55
CA VAL A 17 -14.83 -6.66 23.25
C VAL A 17 -15.58 -5.33 23.23
N LEU A 18 -15.25 -4.49 22.24
CA LEU A 18 -16.08 -3.36 21.87
C LEU A 18 -17.17 -3.87 20.91
N HIS A 19 -18.40 -3.81 21.35
CA HIS A 19 -19.51 -4.36 20.58
C HIS A 19 -19.80 -3.51 19.33
N VAL A 20 -19.86 -4.18 18.18
CA VAL A 20 -20.43 -3.67 16.94
C VAL A 20 -21.62 -4.57 16.61
N PRO A 21 -22.82 -4.03 16.38
CA PRO A 21 -24.01 -4.85 16.17
C PRO A 21 -23.92 -5.64 14.86
N LEU A 22 -24.25 -6.92 14.92
CA LEU A 22 -24.37 -7.83 13.78
C LEU A 22 -25.80 -7.79 13.24
N THR A 23 -25.97 -7.74 11.93
CA THR A 23 -27.29 -7.64 11.29
C THR A 23 -28.04 -8.97 11.37
N GLU A 24 -27.37 -10.05 11.01
CA GLU A 24 -27.92 -11.40 10.99
C GLU A 24 -27.01 -12.37 11.77
N PRO A 25 -27.57 -13.38 12.44
CA PRO A 25 -26.74 -14.36 13.16
C PRO A 25 -25.69 -15.00 12.25
N ALA A 26 -24.43 -15.03 12.70
CA ALA A 26 -23.34 -15.64 11.97
C ALA A 26 -23.40 -17.17 12.13
N GLN A 27 -23.25 -17.89 11.03
CA GLN A 27 -23.08 -19.34 10.99
C GLN A 27 -21.65 -19.66 10.55
N PRO A 28 -20.85 -20.37 11.35
CA PRO A 28 -19.49 -20.73 10.98
C PRO A 28 -19.43 -21.48 9.64
N GLY A 29 -18.52 -21.03 8.75
CA GLY A 29 -18.34 -21.60 7.41
C GLY A 29 -19.35 -21.13 6.36
N ILE A 30 -20.35 -20.32 6.71
CA ILE A 30 -21.36 -19.81 5.77
C ILE A 30 -21.20 -18.29 5.61
N LEU A 31 -20.94 -17.87 4.39
CA LEU A 31 -20.88 -16.44 4.06
C LEU A 31 -22.31 -15.86 3.92
N ASN A 32 -22.52 -14.68 4.48
CA ASN A 32 -23.82 -13.99 4.40
C ASN A 32 -23.61 -12.52 3.99
N PRO A 33 -24.12 -12.10 2.80
CA PRO A 33 -24.01 -10.71 2.32
C PRO A 33 -24.65 -9.70 3.29
N ALA A 34 -25.70 -10.08 4.02
CA ALA A 34 -26.37 -9.20 4.99
C ALA A 34 -25.42 -8.71 6.10
N ASN A 35 -24.33 -9.43 6.37
CA ASN A 35 -23.33 -9.04 7.35
C ASN A 35 -22.15 -8.23 6.78
N ALA A 36 -22.18 -7.86 5.49
CA ALA A 36 -21.10 -7.09 4.87
C ALA A 36 -20.90 -5.73 5.56
N HIS A 37 -21.98 -5.03 5.85
CA HIS A 37 -21.92 -3.75 6.57
C HIS A 37 -21.32 -3.88 7.98
N TYR A 38 -21.59 -4.98 8.68
CA TYR A 38 -20.95 -5.26 9.97
C TYR A 38 -19.43 -5.39 9.83
N VAL A 39 -18.95 -6.12 8.82
CA VAL A 39 -17.50 -6.27 8.57
C VAL A 39 -16.86 -4.91 8.33
N LEU A 40 -17.44 -4.08 7.47
CA LEU A 40 -16.91 -2.74 7.19
C LEU A 40 -17.00 -1.82 8.41
N ALA A 41 -18.09 -1.88 9.17
CA ALA A 41 -18.24 -1.09 10.40
C ALA A 41 -17.19 -1.46 11.47
N THR A 42 -16.78 -2.74 11.56
CA THR A 42 -15.71 -3.15 12.48
C THR A 42 -14.36 -2.55 12.07
N LEU A 43 -14.04 -2.55 10.77
CA LEU A 43 -12.83 -1.93 10.24
C LEU A 43 -12.84 -0.42 10.44
N GLN A 44 -13.94 0.24 10.08
CA GLN A 44 -14.10 1.69 10.26
C GLN A 44 -13.93 2.08 11.73
N ARG A 45 -14.58 1.35 12.63
CA ARG A 45 -14.50 1.63 14.07
C ARG A 45 -13.07 1.49 14.60
N ALA A 46 -12.33 0.47 14.16
CA ALA A 46 -10.94 0.28 14.54
C ALA A 46 -10.06 1.45 14.04
N VAL A 47 -10.26 1.89 12.79
CA VAL A 47 -9.54 3.04 12.21
C VAL A 47 -9.84 4.34 12.99
N GLU A 48 -11.11 4.62 13.29
CA GLU A 48 -11.51 5.80 14.07
C GLU A 48 -10.80 5.85 15.43
N LEU A 49 -10.75 4.71 16.13
CA LEU A 49 -10.11 4.61 17.45
C LEU A 49 -8.58 4.72 17.39
N CYS A 50 -7.95 4.22 16.32
CA CYS A 50 -6.53 4.46 16.06
C CYS A 50 -6.25 5.94 15.75
N ASN A 51 -7.04 6.56 14.88
CA ASN A 51 -6.85 7.96 14.49
C ASN A 51 -7.06 8.94 15.65
N THR A 52 -7.91 8.58 16.60
CA THR A 52 -8.14 9.39 17.83
C THR A 52 -7.17 9.07 18.96
N GLY A 53 -6.23 8.16 18.76
CA GLY A 53 -5.22 7.76 19.74
C GLY A 53 -5.78 6.95 20.92
N GLN A 54 -7.00 6.39 20.78
CA GLN A 54 -7.58 5.49 21.77
C GLN A 54 -7.06 4.06 21.64
N PHE A 55 -6.60 3.69 20.44
CA PHE A 55 -5.91 2.43 20.16
C PHE A 55 -4.54 2.72 19.56
N ASP A 56 -3.54 1.93 19.94
CA ASP A 56 -2.17 2.05 19.47
C ASP A 56 -1.97 1.44 18.07
N GLY A 57 -2.87 0.58 17.64
CA GLY A 57 -2.79 -0.09 16.35
C GLY A 57 -3.95 -1.03 16.10
N MET A 58 -4.01 -1.54 14.88
CA MET A 58 -5.07 -2.43 14.42
C MET A 58 -4.46 -3.70 13.80
N VAL A 59 -5.01 -4.85 14.16
CA VAL A 59 -4.73 -6.14 13.51
C VAL A 59 -6.02 -6.65 12.92
N THR A 60 -6.03 -6.95 11.62
CA THR A 60 -7.22 -7.38 10.89
C THR A 60 -7.22 -8.89 10.65
N ALA A 61 -8.40 -9.50 10.72
CA ALA A 61 -8.65 -10.84 10.21
C ALA A 61 -8.83 -10.81 8.68
N PRO A 62 -8.69 -11.95 7.98
CA PRO A 62 -9.03 -12.04 6.57
C PRO A 62 -10.47 -11.67 6.29
N VAL A 63 -10.71 -11.01 5.16
CA VAL A 63 -12.04 -10.60 4.69
C VAL A 63 -12.33 -11.26 3.35
N HIS A 64 -13.55 -11.76 3.17
CA HIS A 64 -13.99 -12.31 1.90
C HIS A 64 -14.54 -11.19 1.00
N LYS A 65 -13.70 -10.70 0.06
CA LYS A 65 -14.05 -9.58 -0.82
C LYS A 65 -15.33 -9.81 -1.61
N GLY A 66 -15.50 -11.03 -2.16
CA GLY A 66 -16.67 -11.38 -2.98
C GLY A 66 -17.98 -11.17 -2.24
N ILE A 67 -18.11 -11.59 -0.98
CA ILE A 67 -19.36 -11.46 -0.24
C ILE A 67 -19.73 -10.01 0.06
N ILE A 68 -18.74 -9.12 0.19
CA ILE A 68 -18.98 -7.67 0.34
C ILE A 68 -19.47 -7.09 -0.97
N ASN A 69 -18.86 -7.48 -2.09
CA ASN A 69 -19.32 -7.07 -3.41
C ASN A 69 -20.72 -7.63 -3.75
N ASP A 70 -21.03 -8.86 -3.33
CA ASP A 70 -22.37 -9.47 -3.48
C ASP A 70 -23.44 -8.70 -2.69
N ALA A 71 -23.06 -8.00 -1.64
CA ALA A 71 -23.94 -7.08 -0.91
C ALA A 71 -24.13 -5.72 -1.62
N GLY A 72 -23.57 -5.54 -2.82
CA GLY A 72 -23.65 -4.30 -3.58
C GLY A 72 -22.66 -3.22 -3.15
N ILE A 73 -21.66 -3.56 -2.32
CA ILE A 73 -20.66 -2.61 -1.82
C ILE A 73 -19.35 -2.84 -2.56
N PRO A 74 -18.85 -1.86 -3.35
CA PRO A 74 -17.56 -1.96 -4.00
C PRO A 74 -16.44 -2.11 -2.96
N PHE A 75 -15.72 -3.22 -3.01
CA PHE A 75 -14.63 -3.50 -2.07
C PHE A 75 -13.50 -4.26 -2.77
N THR A 76 -12.33 -3.65 -2.84
CA THR A 76 -11.13 -4.19 -3.47
C THR A 76 -10.18 -4.83 -2.47
N GLY A 77 -10.21 -4.37 -1.22
CA GLY A 77 -9.40 -4.92 -0.12
C GLY A 77 -9.18 -3.95 1.02
N HIS A 78 -8.46 -4.40 2.04
CA HIS A 78 -8.13 -3.57 3.21
C HIS A 78 -7.36 -2.31 2.81
N THR A 79 -6.39 -2.43 1.90
CA THR A 79 -5.48 -1.33 1.55
C THR A 79 -6.25 -0.13 1.01
N GLU A 80 -7.10 -0.36 0.02
CA GLU A 80 -7.89 0.69 -0.62
C GLU A 80 -8.93 1.26 0.35
N TYR A 81 -9.61 0.38 1.09
CA TYR A 81 -10.63 0.80 2.06
C TYR A 81 -10.03 1.63 3.21
N LEU A 82 -8.88 1.22 3.74
CA LEU A 82 -8.18 1.98 4.79
C LEU A 82 -7.62 3.30 4.26
N ALA A 83 -7.15 3.34 3.03
CA ALA A 83 -6.69 4.56 2.38
C ALA A 83 -7.83 5.58 2.25
N GLU A 84 -9.02 5.13 1.83
CA GLU A 84 -10.22 5.95 1.74
C GLU A 84 -10.64 6.50 3.11
N LEU A 85 -10.72 5.63 4.13
CA LEU A 85 -11.11 6.04 5.49
C LEU A 85 -10.15 7.05 6.14
N THR A 86 -8.90 7.07 5.71
CA THR A 86 -7.85 7.93 6.29
C THR A 86 -7.42 9.08 5.38
N ASP A 87 -8.04 9.22 4.21
CA ASP A 87 -7.65 10.18 3.16
C ASP A 87 -6.13 10.13 2.90
N SER A 88 -5.59 8.91 2.77
CA SER A 88 -4.15 8.69 2.68
C SER A 88 -3.74 8.10 1.35
N ALA A 89 -2.73 8.70 0.73
CA ALA A 89 -2.05 8.07 -0.40
C ALA A 89 -1.21 6.87 0.10
N VAL A 90 -1.41 5.72 -0.53
CA VAL A 90 -0.75 4.47 -0.16
C VAL A 90 0.12 3.93 -1.29
N VAL A 91 1.19 3.23 -0.91
CA VAL A 91 2.05 2.49 -1.82
C VAL A 91 2.25 1.09 -1.28
N MET A 92 2.02 0.09 -2.11
CA MET A 92 2.31 -1.29 -1.73
C MET A 92 3.82 -1.52 -1.70
N MET A 93 4.33 -2.03 -0.59
CA MET A 93 5.73 -2.41 -0.42
C MET A 93 5.84 -3.87 -0.04
N LEU A 94 6.66 -4.60 -0.78
CA LEU A 94 7.05 -5.97 -0.47
C LEU A 94 8.44 -5.94 0.19
N VAL A 95 8.57 -6.63 1.31
CA VAL A 95 9.82 -6.67 2.08
C VAL A 95 10.26 -8.12 2.26
N GLY A 96 11.48 -8.41 1.89
CA GLY A 96 12.08 -9.73 2.07
C GLY A 96 13.60 -9.63 2.23
N GLY A 97 14.14 -10.18 3.32
CA GLY A 97 15.53 -9.96 3.68
C GLY A 97 15.83 -8.46 3.81
N ASN A 98 16.85 -7.98 3.09
CA ASN A 98 17.21 -6.56 3.08
C ASN A 98 16.56 -5.78 1.90
N MET A 99 15.73 -6.44 1.11
CA MET A 99 15.14 -5.84 -0.08
C MET A 99 13.76 -5.24 0.24
N ARG A 100 13.50 -4.04 -0.28
CA ARG A 100 12.19 -3.36 -0.28
C ARG A 100 11.84 -3.06 -1.72
N VAL A 101 10.72 -3.62 -2.19
CA VAL A 101 10.20 -3.37 -3.54
C VAL A 101 8.85 -2.69 -3.41
N THR A 102 8.71 -1.53 -4.02
CA THR A 102 7.47 -0.76 -4.06
C THR A 102 6.87 -0.77 -5.47
N LEU A 103 5.55 -0.75 -5.54
CA LEU A 103 4.83 -0.92 -6.79
C LEU A 103 4.19 0.39 -7.25
N ALA A 104 4.37 0.71 -8.53
CA ALA A 104 3.70 1.83 -9.16
C ALA A 104 2.18 1.59 -9.28
N THR A 105 1.80 0.38 -9.69
CA THR A 105 0.40 -0.03 -9.85
C THR A 105 0.10 -1.30 -9.06
N THR A 106 -1.17 -1.48 -8.67
CA THR A 106 -1.67 -2.68 -7.99
C THR A 106 -2.99 -3.11 -8.62
N HIS A 107 -3.19 -4.43 -8.77
CA HIS A 107 -4.46 -5.04 -9.18
C HIS A 107 -5.02 -4.56 -10.53
N LEU A 108 -4.17 -4.10 -11.45
CA LEU A 108 -4.55 -3.77 -12.82
C LEU A 108 -4.33 -4.96 -13.77
N PRO A 109 -5.19 -5.15 -14.77
CA PRO A 109 -4.89 -6.01 -15.91
C PRO A 109 -3.59 -5.57 -16.59
N LEU A 110 -2.73 -6.51 -16.99
CA LEU A 110 -1.43 -6.19 -17.57
C LEU A 110 -1.51 -5.20 -18.75
N LYS A 111 -2.51 -5.34 -19.60
CA LYS A 111 -2.76 -4.44 -20.76
C LYS A 111 -3.02 -2.97 -20.38
N GLU A 112 -3.42 -2.71 -19.14
CA GLU A 112 -3.76 -1.37 -18.63
C GLU A 112 -2.60 -0.71 -17.90
N VAL A 113 -1.54 -1.48 -17.58
CA VAL A 113 -0.41 -1.00 -16.76
C VAL A 113 0.31 0.16 -17.44
N ALA A 114 0.66 0.02 -18.74
CA ALA A 114 1.41 1.06 -19.44
C ALA A 114 0.64 2.40 -19.48
N ALA A 115 -0.67 2.35 -19.74
CA ALA A 115 -1.51 3.55 -19.75
C ALA A 115 -1.68 4.19 -18.35
N ALA A 116 -1.54 3.40 -17.29
CA ALA A 116 -1.63 3.89 -15.91
C ALA A 116 -0.34 4.57 -15.45
N ILE A 117 0.81 4.33 -16.10
CA ILE A 117 2.08 4.97 -15.77
C ILE A 117 2.09 6.40 -16.28
N THR A 118 1.77 7.34 -15.41
CA THR A 118 1.78 8.77 -15.70
C THR A 118 2.80 9.49 -14.83
N THR A 119 3.23 10.69 -15.25
CA THR A 119 4.14 11.53 -14.47
C THR A 119 3.60 11.78 -13.06
N ASP A 120 2.31 12.13 -12.94
CA ASP A 120 1.67 12.41 -11.66
C ASP A 120 1.64 11.18 -10.76
N LEU A 121 1.38 9.99 -11.31
CA LEU A 121 1.39 8.75 -10.55
C LEU A 121 2.80 8.48 -10.00
N ILE A 122 3.84 8.58 -10.84
CA ILE A 122 5.23 8.34 -10.43
C ILE A 122 5.64 9.32 -9.34
N GLU A 123 5.38 10.61 -9.56
CA GLU A 123 5.71 11.65 -8.59
C GLU A 123 5.01 11.44 -7.25
N SER A 124 3.70 11.20 -7.27
CA SER A 124 2.92 10.99 -6.04
C SER A 124 3.41 9.78 -5.25
N LYS A 125 3.64 8.65 -5.94
CA LYS A 125 4.14 7.42 -5.30
C LYS A 125 5.55 7.59 -4.73
N LEU A 126 6.48 8.16 -5.48
CA LEU A 126 7.85 8.38 -5.01
C LEU A 126 7.93 9.36 -3.84
N ARG A 127 7.08 10.39 -3.79
CA ARG A 127 6.99 11.28 -2.61
C ARG A 127 6.52 10.53 -1.36
N VAL A 128 5.53 9.65 -1.48
CA VAL A 128 5.08 8.80 -0.36
C VAL A 128 6.21 7.88 0.10
N ILE A 129 6.85 7.18 -0.85
CA ILE A 129 7.95 6.26 -0.55
C ILE A 129 9.10 6.99 0.16
N HIS A 130 9.56 8.09 -0.40
CA HIS A 130 10.66 8.88 0.16
C HIS A 130 10.33 9.37 1.58
N ARG A 131 9.16 9.99 1.76
CA ARG A 131 8.68 10.47 3.05
C ARG A 131 8.68 9.37 4.10
N ASP A 132 8.17 8.18 3.76
CA ASP A 132 8.01 7.10 4.70
C ASP A 132 9.33 6.35 4.94
N LEU A 133 10.22 6.25 3.97
CA LEU A 133 11.58 5.76 4.17
C LEU A 133 12.34 6.64 5.18
N VAL A 134 12.19 7.96 5.10
CA VAL A 134 12.78 8.89 6.08
C VAL A 134 12.11 8.74 7.45
N LYS A 135 10.78 8.85 7.51
CA LYS A 135 10.07 8.98 8.79
C LYS A 135 9.88 7.65 9.53
N ARG A 136 9.61 6.55 8.80
CA ARG A 136 9.25 5.26 9.38
C ARG A 136 10.39 4.25 9.37
N PHE A 137 11.24 4.30 8.34
CA PHE A 137 12.42 3.44 8.24
C PHE A 137 13.70 4.13 8.75
N MET A 138 13.60 5.40 9.18
CA MET A 138 14.70 6.18 9.77
C MET A 138 15.91 6.34 8.84
N LEU A 139 15.68 6.35 7.52
CA LEU A 139 16.74 6.55 6.52
C LEU A 139 16.87 8.05 6.23
N ASN A 140 17.93 8.68 6.69
CA ASN A 140 18.12 10.13 6.52
C ASN A 140 18.18 10.57 5.05
N LYS A 141 18.73 9.74 4.18
CA LYS A 141 18.89 10.02 2.75
C LYS A 141 18.67 8.73 1.94
N PRO A 142 17.41 8.31 1.77
CA PRO A 142 17.10 7.05 1.11
C PRO A 142 17.49 7.08 -0.37
N ARG A 143 18.21 6.05 -0.81
CA ARG A 143 18.60 5.81 -2.20
C ARG A 143 17.56 4.91 -2.85
N ILE A 144 16.82 5.45 -3.80
CA ILE A 144 15.75 4.73 -4.47
C ILE A 144 16.15 4.45 -5.90
N VAL A 145 16.10 3.20 -6.32
CA VAL A 145 16.29 2.83 -7.72
C VAL A 145 14.94 2.56 -8.38
N VAL A 146 14.76 3.09 -9.57
CA VAL A 146 13.53 2.96 -10.36
C VAL A 146 13.75 1.99 -11.49
N ALA A 147 12.98 0.90 -11.54
CA ALA A 147 12.99 -0.03 -12.65
C ALA A 147 12.30 0.57 -13.88
N GLY A 148 12.79 0.23 -15.06
CA GLY A 148 12.08 0.54 -16.30
C GLY A 148 10.78 -0.26 -16.42
N LEU A 149 9.80 0.30 -17.11
CA LEU A 149 8.56 -0.37 -17.48
C LEU A 149 8.77 -1.38 -18.59
N ASN A 150 9.48 -0.93 -19.64
CA ASN A 150 9.73 -1.74 -20.82
C ASN A 150 11.01 -2.60 -20.67
N PRO A 151 11.12 -3.70 -21.43
CA PRO A 151 12.36 -4.48 -21.51
C PRO A 151 13.56 -3.56 -21.80
N HIS A 152 14.67 -3.82 -21.12
CA HIS A 152 15.91 -3.03 -21.24
C HIS A 152 15.70 -1.51 -21.01
N ALA A 153 14.70 -1.14 -20.21
CA ALA A 153 14.30 0.26 -19.98
C ALA A 153 14.00 1.02 -21.28
N GLY A 154 13.30 0.34 -22.22
CA GLY A 154 12.87 0.91 -23.50
C GLY A 154 13.94 1.01 -24.59
N GLU A 155 15.20 0.63 -24.30
CA GLU A 155 16.31 0.61 -25.28
C GLU A 155 16.35 1.88 -26.15
N SER A 156 16.48 3.04 -25.50
CA SER A 156 16.48 4.36 -26.15
C SER A 156 15.21 4.68 -26.96
N GLY A 157 14.08 4.07 -26.60
CA GLY A 157 12.78 4.28 -27.24
C GLY A 157 12.44 3.25 -28.34
N HIS A 158 13.31 2.28 -28.60
CA HIS A 158 13.05 1.22 -29.59
C HIS A 158 12.06 0.16 -29.10
N LEU A 159 11.97 -0.04 -27.76
CA LEU A 159 11.07 -1.00 -27.12
C LEU A 159 9.96 -0.34 -26.30
N GLY A 160 9.65 0.91 -26.58
CA GLY A 160 8.68 1.72 -25.86
C GLY A 160 9.27 3.07 -25.48
N ARG A 161 8.41 4.06 -25.27
CA ARG A 161 8.84 5.43 -25.01
C ARG A 161 8.45 5.94 -23.63
N GLU A 162 7.79 5.11 -22.82
CA GLU A 162 7.30 5.49 -21.50
C GLU A 162 8.44 5.94 -20.57
N GLU A 163 9.62 5.34 -20.71
CA GLU A 163 10.82 5.79 -19.98
C GLU A 163 11.19 7.22 -20.36
N ILE A 164 11.22 7.53 -21.65
CA ILE A 164 11.66 8.84 -22.18
C ILE A 164 10.59 9.90 -21.94
N ASP A 165 9.32 9.57 -22.24
CA ASP A 165 8.26 10.56 -22.29
C ASP A 165 7.60 10.80 -20.93
N VAL A 166 7.70 9.84 -19.99
CA VAL A 166 7.01 9.86 -18.70
C VAL A 166 7.95 9.68 -17.51
N ILE A 167 8.72 8.57 -17.47
CA ILE A 167 9.46 8.19 -16.26
C ILE A 167 10.63 9.15 -16.02
N ILE A 168 11.49 9.37 -17.02
CA ILE A 168 12.66 10.25 -16.88
C ILE A 168 12.26 11.66 -16.47
N PRO A 169 11.29 12.34 -17.12
CA PRO A 169 10.85 13.67 -16.71
C PRO A 169 10.35 13.73 -15.25
N ALA A 170 9.59 12.73 -14.79
CA ALA A 170 9.15 12.64 -13.41
C ALA A 170 10.33 12.52 -12.44
N LEU A 171 11.30 11.64 -12.76
CA LEU A 171 12.49 11.46 -11.93
C LEU A 171 13.36 12.71 -11.88
N ASP A 172 13.53 13.41 -13.00
CA ASP A 172 14.36 14.63 -13.06
C ASP A 172 13.76 15.74 -12.19
N LYS A 173 12.44 15.89 -12.20
CA LYS A 173 11.74 16.80 -11.31
C LYS A 173 11.99 16.48 -9.83
N LEU A 174 11.83 15.20 -9.45
CA LEU A 174 12.04 14.77 -8.07
C LEU A 174 13.50 14.83 -7.62
N ARG A 175 14.45 14.61 -8.53
CA ARG A 175 15.89 14.84 -8.28
C ARG A 175 16.18 16.32 -8.00
N ALA A 176 15.56 17.22 -8.74
CA ALA A 176 15.67 18.66 -8.50
C ALA A 176 15.09 19.06 -7.14
N GLU A 177 14.12 18.30 -6.61
CA GLU A 177 13.60 18.46 -5.24
C GLU A 177 14.52 17.85 -4.16
N GLY A 178 15.62 17.21 -4.54
CA GLY A 178 16.63 16.67 -3.62
C GLY A 178 16.50 15.19 -3.32
N MET A 179 15.66 14.43 -4.02
CA MET A 179 15.56 12.98 -3.87
C MET A 179 16.75 12.27 -4.56
N ASP A 180 17.32 11.27 -3.88
CA ASP A 180 18.37 10.42 -4.45
C ASP A 180 17.72 9.27 -5.24
N LEU A 181 17.49 9.52 -6.54
CA LEU A 181 16.82 8.61 -7.44
C LEU A 181 17.77 8.13 -8.54
N LYS A 182 17.89 6.82 -8.72
CA LYS A 182 18.60 6.20 -9.84
C LYS A 182 17.60 5.56 -10.79
N GLY A 183 17.86 5.64 -12.08
CA GLY A 183 17.03 4.98 -13.09
C GLY A 183 16.43 5.96 -14.11
N PRO A 184 15.51 5.47 -14.99
CA PRO A 184 15.06 4.07 -15.03
C PRO A 184 16.21 3.13 -15.44
N VAL A 185 16.28 1.96 -14.80
CA VAL A 185 17.26 0.91 -15.10
C VAL A 185 16.56 -0.37 -15.55
N PRO A 186 17.18 -1.20 -16.39
CA PRO A 186 16.60 -2.47 -16.80
C PRO A 186 16.24 -3.36 -15.61
N ALA A 187 15.00 -3.84 -15.54
CA ALA A 187 14.52 -4.65 -14.43
C ALA A 187 15.20 -6.04 -14.38
N ASP A 188 15.56 -6.59 -15.52
CA ASP A 188 16.23 -7.88 -15.65
C ASP A 188 17.63 -7.93 -14.99
N THR A 189 18.32 -6.80 -14.93
CA THR A 189 19.66 -6.69 -14.32
C THR A 189 19.61 -6.08 -12.91
N LEU A 190 18.57 -5.32 -12.59
CA LEU A 190 18.44 -4.58 -11.35
C LEU A 190 18.51 -5.46 -10.09
N PHE A 191 17.92 -6.66 -10.16
CA PHE A 191 17.86 -7.58 -9.02
C PHE A 191 19.14 -8.40 -8.79
N ASN A 192 20.23 -8.10 -9.50
CA ASN A 192 21.51 -8.66 -9.19
C ASN A 192 21.99 -8.20 -7.79
N PRO A 193 22.51 -9.10 -6.94
CA PRO A 193 22.97 -8.74 -5.59
C PRO A 193 23.97 -7.59 -5.54
N ALA A 194 24.83 -7.44 -6.55
CA ALA A 194 25.77 -6.33 -6.65
C ALA A 194 25.08 -4.95 -6.76
N TYR A 195 23.90 -4.89 -7.37
CA TYR A 195 23.10 -3.68 -7.45
C TYR A 195 22.23 -3.47 -6.21
N LEU A 196 21.59 -4.53 -5.71
CA LEU A 196 20.63 -4.45 -4.59
C LEU A 196 21.24 -3.81 -3.35
N ASN A 197 22.51 -4.08 -3.05
CA ASN A 197 23.20 -3.52 -1.88
C ASN A 197 23.50 -2.01 -2.00
N GLN A 198 23.29 -1.40 -3.16
CA GLN A 198 23.54 0.02 -3.38
C GLN A 198 22.32 0.89 -3.07
N TYR A 199 21.13 0.30 -2.94
CA TYR A 199 19.87 1.01 -2.80
C TYR A 199 19.09 0.55 -1.57
N ASP A 200 18.30 1.46 -1.05
CA ASP A 200 17.48 1.21 0.14
C ASP A 200 16.06 0.76 -0.23
N CYS A 201 15.62 1.09 -1.47
CA CYS A 201 14.31 0.72 -2.00
C CYS A 201 14.34 0.65 -3.54
N ILE A 202 13.55 -0.25 -4.09
CA ILE A 202 13.27 -0.40 -5.52
C ILE A 202 11.85 0.07 -5.79
N PHE A 203 11.67 0.86 -6.85
CA PHE A 203 10.35 1.26 -7.34
C PHE A 203 10.14 0.74 -8.74
#